data_b45d4c80a96de9e0e134a614c5c923ce
#
_entry.id   b45d4c80a96de9e0e134a614c5c923ce
#
_cell.length_a   1.000
_cell.length_b   1.000
_cell.length_c   1.000
_cell.angle_alpha   90.00
_cell.angle_beta   90.00
_cell.angle_gamma   90.00
#
_symmetry.space_group_name_H-M   'P 1'
#
loop_
_entity.id
_entity.type
_entity.pdbx_description
1 polymer ?
#
loop_
_entity_poly.entity_id
_entity_poly.type
_entity_poly.pdbx_seq_one_letter_code
_entity_poly.pdbx_strand_id
1 'polypeptide(L)'
;MKRQILWIAIVLAAVAVSSSAFAGDHEYVGADKCKMCHKVQYASWEGTKHAKATDDAKASTDRAFSADCLKCHATNASEDLPGVQCEACHGGGNDFKKMSIMKDLEAAKANGLVIPTQETCNGCHTGEDHSKKVVLADNLNNNEAIHEFKNPPPK
;
A
#
# COMPACT_ATOMS: atom_id res chain seq x y z
N MET A 1 -19.11 -72.33 2.99
CA MET A 1 -19.21 -71.24 2.01
C MET A 1 -19.26 -69.91 2.77
N LYS A 2 -18.09 -69.23 2.90
CA LYS A 2 -17.94 -68.00 3.65
C LYS A 2 -18.04 -66.85 2.66
N ARG A 3 -19.13 -66.09 2.73
CA ARG A 3 -19.31 -64.82 1.95
C ARG A 3 -18.47 -63.74 2.60
N GLN A 4 -17.38 -63.33 1.98
CA GLN A 4 -16.64 -62.16 2.36
C GLN A 4 -17.37 -60.96 1.80
N ILE A 5 -17.87 -60.08 2.68
CA ILE A 5 -18.43 -58.78 2.34
C ILE A 5 -17.27 -57.81 2.28
N LEU A 6 -16.98 -57.37 1.06
CA LEU A 6 -15.93 -56.37 0.78
C LEU A 6 -16.51 -54.96 1.10
N TRP A 7 -16.06 -54.34 2.18
CA TRP A 7 -16.38 -52.95 2.49
C TRP A 7 -15.47 -52.07 1.67
N ILE A 8 -16.04 -51.40 0.66
CA ILE A 8 -15.34 -50.35 -0.07
C ILE A 8 -15.53 -49.08 0.74
N ALA A 9 -14.47 -48.67 1.46
CA ALA A 9 -14.42 -47.37 2.09
C ALA A 9 -14.14 -46.28 1.03
N ILE A 10 -15.15 -45.53 0.65
CA ILE A 10 -15.00 -44.37 -0.19
C ILE A 10 -14.46 -43.22 0.71
N VAL A 11 -13.16 -43.00 0.62
CA VAL A 11 -12.55 -41.80 1.23
C VAL A 11 -12.86 -40.60 0.34
N LEU A 12 -13.87 -39.80 0.71
CA LEU A 12 -14.06 -38.45 0.13
C LEU A 12 -12.93 -37.58 0.64
N ALA A 13 -11.91 -37.38 -0.16
CA ALA A 13 -10.94 -36.34 0.04
C ALA A 13 -11.62 -34.98 -0.29
N ALA A 14 -12.08 -34.27 0.72
CA ALA A 14 -12.49 -32.89 0.60
C ALA A 14 -11.24 -32.05 0.27
N VAL A 15 -11.05 -31.73 -1.01
CA VAL A 15 -10.06 -30.76 -1.45
C VAL A 15 -10.60 -29.39 -1.01
N ALA A 16 -10.13 -28.91 0.13
CA ALA A 16 -10.31 -27.52 0.51
C ALA A 16 -9.54 -26.66 -0.50
N VAL A 17 -10.24 -26.16 -1.51
CA VAL A 17 -9.71 -25.11 -2.37
C VAL A 17 -9.63 -23.88 -1.50
N SER A 18 -8.46 -23.67 -0.91
CA SER A 18 -8.12 -22.38 -0.31
C SER A 18 -8.16 -21.37 -1.43
N SER A 19 -9.22 -20.58 -1.50
CA SER A 19 -9.27 -19.39 -2.33
C SER A 19 -8.27 -18.41 -1.72
N SER A 20 -6.99 -18.53 -2.11
CA SER A 20 -6.07 -17.44 -1.97
C SER A 20 -6.69 -16.30 -2.77
N ALA A 21 -7.27 -15.33 -2.07
CA ALA A 21 -7.57 -14.06 -2.67
C ALA A 21 -6.22 -13.56 -3.19
N PHE A 22 -6.00 -13.71 -4.49
CA PHE A 22 -4.93 -13.01 -5.15
C PHE A 22 -5.26 -11.53 -4.95
N ALA A 23 -4.54 -10.87 -4.04
CA ALA A 23 -4.35 -9.45 -4.14
C ALA A 23 -3.75 -9.27 -5.54
N GLY A 24 -4.57 -8.91 -6.50
CA GLY A 24 -4.14 -8.70 -7.87
C GLY A 24 -3.01 -7.69 -7.83
N ASP A 25 -1.98 -7.94 -8.62
CA ASP A 25 -0.85 -7.03 -8.76
C ASP A 25 -1.39 -5.81 -9.53
N HIS A 26 -1.99 -4.87 -8.77
CA HIS A 26 -2.59 -3.66 -9.34
C HIS A 26 -1.47 -2.74 -9.83
N GLU A 27 -1.53 -2.36 -11.10
CA GLU A 27 -0.54 -1.49 -11.72
C GLU A 27 -0.47 -0.12 -11.03
N TYR A 28 0.74 0.34 -10.79
CA TYR A 28 1.04 1.65 -10.24
C TYR A 28 1.10 2.69 -11.36
N VAL A 29 0.45 3.83 -11.16
CA VAL A 29 0.27 4.86 -12.21
C VAL A 29 0.89 6.21 -11.87
N GLY A 30 1.38 6.37 -10.64
CA GLY A 30 2.01 7.57 -10.14
C GLY A 30 1.04 8.64 -9.64
N ALA A 31 1.54 9.47 -8.72
CA ALA A 31 0.75 10.49 -8.01
C ALA A 31 0.07 11.51 -8.95
N ASP A 32 0.65 11.81 -10.09
CA ASP A 32 0.06 12.74 -11.07
C ASP A 32 -1.33 12.32 -11.54
N LYS A 33 -1.62 11.02 -11.56
CA LYS A 33 -2.96 10.52 -11.91
C LYS A 33 -3.98 10.78 -10.81
N CYS A 34 -3.53 10.93 -9.57
CA CYS A 34 -4.38 11.24 -8.41
C CYS A 34 -4.67 12.75 -8.32
N LYS A 35 -3.71 13.59 -8.73
CA LYS A 35 -3.75 15.06 -8.69
C LYS A 35 -5.03 15.65 -9.28
N MET A 36 -5.55 15.05 -10.35
CA MET A 36 -6.72 15.59 -11.05
C MET A 36 -7.95 15.71 -10.15
N CYS A 37 -8.16 14.77 -9.24
CA CYS A 37 -9.31 14.71 -8.33
C CYS A 37 -8.92 15.06 -6.88
N HIS A 38 -7.72 14.73 -6.46
CA HIS A 38 -7.20 14.90 -5.09
C HIS A 38 -6.21 16.07 -4.99
N LYS A 39 -6.59 17.24 -5.52
CA LYS A 39 -5.70 18.41 -5.64
C LYS A 39 -5.13 18.90 -4.30
N VAL A 40 -5.96 18.90 -3.26
CA VAL A 40 -5.56 19.37 -1.92
C VAL A 40 -4.57 18.40 -1.30
N GLN A 41 -4.88 17.10 -1.36
CA GLN A 41 -4.03 16.03 -0.83
C GLN A 41 -2.68 16.01 -1.57
N TYR A 42 -2.72 16.13 -2.89
CA TYR A 42 -1.52 16.15 -3.71
C TYR A 42 -0.62 17.35 -3.36
N ALA A 43 -1.18 18.57 -3.31
CA ALA A 43 -0.42 19.77 -3.01
C ALA A 43 0.20 19.74 -1.59
N SER A 44 -0.53 19.19 -0.63
CA SER A 44 -0.03 18.99 0.72
C SER A 44 1.10 17.94 0.75
N TRP A 45 0.90 16.77 0.09
CA TRP A 45 1.90 15.71 0.01
C TRP A 45 3.21 16.19 -0.65
N GLU A 46 3.14 16.97 -1.72
CA GLU A 46 4.31 17.49 -2.43
C GLU A 46 5.30 18.22 -1.48
N GLY A 47 4.80 18.82 -0.40
CA GLY A 47 5.60 19.50 0.63
C GLY A 47 6.27 18.56 1.63
N THR A 48 5.87 17.30 1.70
CA THR A 48 6.31 16.35 2.73
C THR A 48 7.69 15.76 2.45
N LYS A 49 8.29 15.15 3.48
CA LYS A 49 9.50 14.32 3.34
C LYS A 49 9.22 13.05 2.52
N HIS A 50 8.01 12.53 2.55
CA HIS A 50 7.63 11.37 1.75
C HIS A 50 7.77 11.66 0.25
N ALA A 51 7.33 12.82 -0.21
CA ALA A 51 7.48 13.21 -1.62
C ALA A 51 8.94 13.29 -2.06
N LYS A 52 9.84 13.66 -1.15
CA LYS A 52 11.28 13.88 -1.40
C LYS A 52 12.14 12.67 -1.02
N ALA A 53 11.54 11.58 -0.56
CA ALA A 53 12.25 10.48 0.09
C ALA A 53 13.35 9.86 -0.79
N THR A 54 13.13 9.72 -2.09
CA THR A 54 14.16 9.19 -3.02
C THR A 54 15.32 10.17 -3.18
N ASP A 55 15.03 11.45 -3.34
CA ASP A 55 16.06 12.48 -3.52
C ASP A 55 16.89 12.64 -2.24
N ASP A 56 16.23 12.66 -1.08
CA ASP A 56 16.89 12.71 0.23
C ASP A 56 17.81 11.49 0.45
N ALA A 57 17.35 10.29 0.05
CA ALA A 57 18.16 9.08 0.14
C ALA A 57 19.38 9.11 -0.79
N LYS A 58 19.20 9.60 -2.02
CA LYS A 58 20.31 9.76 -3.00
C LYS A 58 21.31 10.82 -2.56
N ALA A 59 20.87 11.88 -1.89
CA ALA A 59 21.72 12.97 -1.40
C ALA A 59 22.42 12.67 -0.07
N SER A 60 22.03 11.60 0.61
CA SER A 60 22.60 11.24 1.92
C SER A 60 24.10 10.93 1.82
N THR A 61 24.89 11.48 2.73
CA THR A 61 26.31 11.17 2.89
C THR A 61 26.57 10.09 3.95
N ASP A 62 25.56 9.80 4.77
CA ASP A 62 25.68 8.86 5.88
C ASP A 62 25.65 7.41 5.41
N ARG A 63 25.10 7.18 4.21
CA ARG A 63 24.91 5.85 3.65
C ARG A 63 24.93 5.90 2.11
N ALA A 64 25.62 4.95 1.49
CA ALA A 64 25.59 4.80 0.04
C ALA A 64 24.18 4.39 -0.43
N PHE A 65 23.66 5.09 -1.42
CA PHE A 65 22.40 4.73 -2.05
C PHE A 65 22.50 3.40 -2.82
N SER A 66 21.51 2.56 -2.68
CA SER A 66 21.39 1.29 -3.42
C SER A 66 19.92 1.01 -3.79
N ALA A 67 19.69 0.02 -4.63
CA ALA A 67 18.34 -0.40 -5.00
C ALA A 67 17.49 -0.82 -3.78
N ASP A 68 18.12 -1.32 -2.71
CA ASP A 68 17.39 -1.69 -1.49
C ASP A 68 16.77 -0.47 -0.78
N CYS A 69 17.35 0.71 -0.95
CA CYS A 69 16.79 1.95 -0.39
C CYS A 69 15.41 2.26 -0.98
N LEU A 70 15.19 1.89 -2.24
CA LEU A 70 13.92 2.16 -2.93
C LEU A 70 12.72 1.46 -2.28
N LYS A 71 12.92 0.38 -1.53
CA LYS A 71 11.84 -0.33 -0.82
C LYS A 71 11.06 0.57 0.13
N CYS A 72 11.75 1.57 0.72
CA CYS A 72 11.15 2.53 1.65
C CYS A 72 11.18 3.97 1.13
N HIS A 73 12.02 4.28 0.16
CA HIS A 73 12.23 5.64 -0.34
C HIS A 73 11.62 5.89 -1.73
N ALA A 74 10.94 4.89 -2.32
CA ALA A 74 10.21 5.02 -3.57
C ALA A 74 8.89 4.25 -3.51
N THR A 75 8.00 4.54 -4.43
CA THR A 75 6.75 3.81 -4.60
C THR A 75 7.02 2.54 -5.39
N ASN A 76 6.50 1.40 -4.91
CA ASN A 76 6.70 0.09 -5.53
C ASN A 76 8.18 -0.27 -5.76
N ALA A 77 9.09 0.21 -4.91
CA ALA A 77 10.53 0.04 -5.04
C ALA A 77 11.07 0.40 -6.44
N SER A 78 10.44 1.33 -7.14
CA SER A 78 10.75 1.70 -8.52
C SER A 78 11.39 3.08 -8.62
N GLU A 79 12.47 3.20 -9.42
CA GLU A 79 13.06 4.50 -9.75
C GLU A 79 12.14 5.37 -10.62
N ASP A 80 11.21 4.77 -11.35
CA ASP A 80 10.23 5.49 -12.17
C ASP A 80 9.12 6.15 -11.33
N LEU A 81 9.00 5.76 -10.05
CA LEU A 81 8.03 6.28 -9.10
C LEU A 81 8.74 6.85 -7.85
N PRO A 82 9.57 7.90 -8.02
CA PRO A 82 10.36 8.44 -6.93
C PRO A 82 9.50 9.03 -5.82
N GLY A 83 9.98 8.92 -4.59
CA GLY A 83 9.24 9.32 -3.40
C GLY A 83 8.18 8.31 -2.97
N VAL A 84 7.77 8.41 -1.72
CA VAL A 84 6.66 7.64 -1.16
C VAL A 84 5.37 8.35 -1.56
N GLN A 85 4.81 7.96 -2.71
CA GLN A 85 3.64 8.58 -3.32
C GLN A 85 2.34 8.00 -2.75
N CYS A 86 1.20 8.48 -3.24
CA CYS A 86 -0.14 8.06 -2.82
C CYS A 86 -0.28 6.53 -2.81
N GLU A 87 0.19 5.88 -3.85
CA GLU A 87 0.04 4.44 -4.06
C GLU A 87 0.92 3.57 -3.14
N ALA A 88 1.97 4.13 -2.55
CA ALA A 88 2.75 3.42 -1.55
C ALA A 88 1.92 3.07 -0.29
N CYS A 89 0.91 3.89 -0.02
CA CYS A 89 -0.01 3.69 1.10
C CYS A 89 -1.37 3.15 0.65
N HIS A 90 -1.85 3.57 -0.53
CA HIS A 90 -3.20 3.29 -1.01
C HIS A 90 -3.30 2.13 -2.01
N GLY A 91 -2.17 1.51 -2.39
CA GLY A 91 -2.13 0.45 -3.40
C GLY A 91 -2.13 0.98 -4.83
N GLY A 92 -1.80 0.13 -5.81
CA GLY A 92 -1.73 0.47 -7.23
C GLY A 92 -3.05 0.99 -7.78
N GLY A 93 -3.04 2.22 -8.31
CA GLY A 93 -4.24 3.00 -8.61
C GLY A 93 -4.92 2.70 -9.94
N ASN A 94 -4.31 1.88 -10.79
CA ASN A 94 -4.80 1.71 -12.16
C ASN A 94 -6.27 1.34 -12.25
N ASP A 95 -6.74 0.48 -11.38
CA ASP A 95 -8.11 -0.04 -11.43
C ASP A 95 -9.10 0.86 -10.69
N PHE A 96 -8.74 1.35 -9.49
CA PHE A 96 -9.67 2.15 -8.69
C PHE A 96 -9.67 3.65 -9.03
N LYS A 97 -8.69 4.19 -9.79
CA LYS A 97 -8.66 5.63 -10.16
C LYS A 97 -9.83 6.11 -10.99
N LYS A 98 -10.58 5.20 -11.59
CA LYS A 98 -11.75 5.54 -12.41
C LYS A 98 -12.83 6.21 -11.55
N MET A 99 -13.34 7.38 -11.98
CA MET A 99 -14.33 8.15 -11.22
C MET A 99 -15.59 7.35 -10.86
N SER A 100 -16.01 6.43 -11.71
CA SER A 100 -17.16 5.56 -11.45
C SER A 100 -16.92 4.58 -10.29
N ILE A 101 -15.66 4.19 -10.07
CA ILE A 101 -15.24 3.31 -8.98
C ILE A 101 -14.93 4.12 -7.72
N MET A 102 -14.14 5.20 -7.84
CA MET A 102 -13.73 6.02 -6.69
C MET A 102 -14.87 6.71 -5.94
N LYS A 103 -16.06 6.84 -6.54
CA LYS A 103 -17.24 7.39 -5.86
C LYS A 103 -17.86 6.43 -4.84
N ASP A 104 -17.55 5.16 -4.94
CA ASP A 104 -18.02 4.10 -4.05
C ASP A 104 -16.79 3.48 -3.36
N LEU A 105 -16.71 3.64 -2.05
CA LEU A 105 -15.59 3.18 -1.26
C LEU A 105 -15.42 1.64 -1.32
N GLU A 106 -16.51 0.91 -1.28
CA GLU A 106 -16.45 -0.57 -1.32
C GLU A 106 -16.06 -1.06 -2.70
N ALA A 107 -16.56 -0.41 -3.75
CA ALA A 107 -16.10 -0.68 -5.11
C ALA A 107 -14.61 -0.35 -5.28
N ALA A 108 -14.13 0.75 -4.73
CA ALA A 108 -12.72 1.11 -4.79
C ALA A 108 -11.83 0.09 -4.07
N LYS A 109 -12.23 -0.36 -2.88
CA LYS A 109 -11.53 -1.42 -2.13
C LYS A 109 -11.51 -2.74 -2.92
N ALA A 110 -12.64 -3.12 -3.51
CA ALA A 110 -12.71 -4.32 -4.35
C ALA A 110 -11.82 -4.25 -5.59
N ASN A 111 -11.39 -3.05 -5.99
CA ASN A 111 -10.48 -2.79 -7.09
C ASN A 111 -9.06 -2.39 -6.64
N GLY A 112 -8.67 -2.76 -5.42
CA GLY A 112 -7.30 -2.62 -4.93
C GLY A 112 -7.00 -1.38 -4.09
N LEU A 113 -8.00 -0.52 -3.80
CA LEU A 113 -7.77 0.58 -2.87
C LEU A 113 -7.51 0.04 -1.45
N VAL A 114 -6.37 0.39 -0.90
CA VAL A 114 -6.00 0.14 0.49
C VAL A 114 -6.34 1.36 1.34
N ILE A 115 -6.96 1.13 2.48
CA ILE A 115 -7.06 2.14 3.55
C ILE A 115 -5.85 1.91 4.47
N PRO A 116 -4.91 2.86 4.56
CA PRO A 116 -3.69 2.68 5.33
C PRO A 116 -3.97 2.39 6.80
N THR A 117 -3.21 1.46 7.35
CA THR A 117 -3.22 1.09 8.76
C THR A 117 -1.84 1.32 9.38
N GLN A 118 -1.69 1.05 10.67
CA GLN A 118 -0.38 1.11 11.34
C GLN A 118 0.64 0.18 10.66
N GLU A 119 0.21 -0.99 10.16
CA GLU A 119 1.05 -1.94 9.45
C GLU A 119 1.61 -1.35 8.16
N THR A 120 0.84 -0.52 7.46
CA THR A 120 1.32 0.21 6.27
C THR A 120 2.52 1.09 6.63
N CYS A 121 2.46 1.81 7.74
CA CYS A 121 3.58 2.61 8.24
C CYS A 121 4.77 1.73 8.64
N ASN A 122 4.51 0.64 9.35
CA ASN A 122 5.52 -0.27 9.86
C ASN A 122 6.33 -0.96 8.76
N GLY A 123 5.81 -1.02 7.54
CA GLY A 123 6.54 -1.55 6.39
C GLY A 123 7.88 -0.85 6.13
N CYS A 124 7.98 0.44 6.47
CA CYS A 124 9.21 1.23 6.36
C CYS A 124 9.68 1.77 7.72
N HIS A 125 8.76 2.15 8.60
CA HIS A 125 9.05 2.73 9.92
C HIS A 125 9.21 1.64 10.99
N THR A 126 10.22 0.77 10.83
CA THR A 126 10.48 -0.39 11.70
C THR A 126 11.05 0.00 13.06
N GLY A 127 11.71 1.14 13.16
CA GLY A 127 12.48 1.57 14.33
C GLY A 127 13.88 0.95 14.40
N GLU A 128 14.28 0.29 13.32
CA GLU A 128 15.60 -0.30 13.15
C GLU A 128 16.43 0.55 12.19
N ASP A 129 17.75 0.41 12.28
CA ASP A 129 18.70 1.12 11.44
C ASP A 129 18.47 2.65 11.50
N HIS A 130 18.18 3.32 10.39
CA HIS A 130 17.89 4.75 10.30
C HIS A 130 16.39 5.08 10.28
N SER A 131 15.52 4.07 10.25
CA SER A 131 14.07 4.28 10.25
C SER A 131 13.55 4.51 11.68
N LYS A 132 12.72 5.54 11.86
CA LYS A 132 12.09 5.83 13.14
C LYS A 132 10.71 5.20 13.19
N LYS A 133 10.34 4.63 14.35
CA LYS A 133 8.95 4.24 14.59
C LYS A 133 8.06 5.46 14.53
N VAL A 134 6.90 5.29 13.92
CA VAL A 134 5.83 6.30 13.87
C VAL A 134 4.52 5.67 14.34
N VAL A 135 3.66 6.48 14.91
CA VAL A 135 2.30 6.08 15.31
C VAL A 135 1.33 6.77 14.36
N LEU A 136 0.57 6.00 13.60
CA LEU A 136 -0.36 6.54 12.60
C LEU A 136 -1.36 7.51 13.22
N ALA A 137 -1.93 7.16 14.39
CA ALA A 137 -2.92 7.99 15.08
C ALA A 137 -2.39 9.39 15.42
N ASP A 138 -1.10 9.53 15.73
CA ASP A 138 -0.47 10.82 16.06
C ASP A 138 -0.22 11.67 14.81
N ASN A 139 -0.25 11.05 13.62
CA ASN A 139 0.06 11.69 12.35
C ASN A 139 -1.17 11.91 11.44
N LEU A 140 -2.35 11.47 11.82
CA LEU A 140 -3.58 11.64 11.01
C LEU A 140 -3.97 13.12 10.79
N ASN A 141 -3.47 14.03 11.59
CA ASN A 141 -3.69 15.48 11.42
C ASN A 141 -2.38 16.23 11.14
N ASN A 142 -1.32 15.53 10.80
CA ASN A 142 -0.01 16.10 10.50
C ASN A 142 0.20 16.15 8.98
N ASN A 143 -0.21 17.29 8.39
CA ASN A 143 -0.11 17.51 6.94
C ASN A 143 1.34 17.59 6.44
N GLU A 144 2.31 17.81 7.34
CA GLU A 144 3.74 17.80 7.00
C GLU A 144 4.29 16.38 6.92
N ALA A 145 3.64 15.42 7.59
CA ALA A 145 4.07 14.03 7.60
C ALA A 145 3.43 13.21 6.46
N ILE A 146 2.13 13.39 6.21
CA ILE A 146 1.39 12.57 5.24
C ILE A 146 0.81 13.47 4.15
N HIS A 147 -0.38 14.00 4.36
CA HIS A 147 -1.08 14.96 3.51
C HIS A 147 -2.32 15.49 4.24
N GLU A 148 -2.89 16.57 3.73
CA GLU A 148 -4.13 17.12 4.26
C GLU A 148 -5.31 16.16 4.02
N PHE A 149 -6.13 15.97 5.06
CA PHE A 149 -7.35 15.20 4.98
C PHE A 149 -8.53 16.11 4.68
N LYS A 150 -9.31 15.77 3.66
CA LYS A 150 -10.53 16.51 3.34
C LYS A 150 -11.56 16.40 4.45
N ASN A 151 -11.65 15.21 5.06
CA ASN A 151 -12.46 14.93 6.24
C ASN A 151 -11.56 14.10 7.17
N PRO A 152 -10.89 14.71 8.14
CA PRO A 152 -10.06 13.93 9.06
C PRO A 152 -10.92 12.91 9.78
N PRO A 153 -10.41 11.69 10.03
CA PRO A 153 -11.13 10.70 10.78
C PRO A 153 -11.47 11.24 12.17
N PRO A 154 -12.59 10.83 12.77
CA PRO A 154 -12.93 11.20 14.14
C PRO A 154 -11.80 10.79 15.07
N LYS A 155 -11.48 11.70 16.01
CA LYS A 155 -10.45 11.45 17.04
C LYS A 155 -10.87 10.37 18.01
#